data_4945f4f25ddc16dc8b6cdabf6a14dca0
#
_entry.id   4945f4f25ddc16dc8b6cdabf6a14dca0
#
_cell.length_a   1.000
_cell.length_b   1.000
_cell.length_c   1.000
_cell.angle_alpha   90.00
_cell.angle_beta   90.00
_cell.angle_gamma   90.00
#
_symmetry.space_group_name_H-M   'P 1'
#
loop_
_entity.id
_entity.type
_entity.pdbx_description
1 polymer ?
#
loop_
_entity_poly.entity_id
_entity_poly.type
_entity_poly.pdbx_seq_one_letter_code
_entity_poly.pdbx_strand_id
1 'polypeptide(L)'
;MGYSWGEHVGELELRLDGPDERAVFESAVAAFAELLGDGGEHDVREWFDVAADGGDRATLLAAWLEELVFLAEQHGFVPVAVQDMTLEDASIRARVGGYSGEPPHLVKAVTYHRLSFAPDNGGWRANVVLDV
;
A
#
# COMPACT_ATOMS: atom_id res chain seq x y z
N MET A 1 -10.63 -8.56 -7.28
CA MET A 1 -10.11 -7.58 -6.36
C MET A 1 -8.62 -7.52 -6.53
N GLY A 2 -8.13 -6.38 -6.41
CA GLY A 2 -6.80 -6.48 -6.31
C GLY A 2 -5.97 -5.35 -6.81
N TYR A 3 -4.92 -5.75 -7.45
CA TYR A 3 -3.94 -4.81 -7.94
C TYR A 3 -3.33 -5.31 -9.24
N SER A 4 -2.78 -4.37 -9.98
CA SER A 4 -1.94 -4.67 -11.14
C SER A 4 -0.86 -3.60 -11.26
N TRP A 5 0.17 -3.91 -12.01
CA TRP A 5 1.33 -3.05 -12.16
C TRP A 5 1.51 -2.62 -13.61
N GLY A 6 1.89 -1.35 -13.80
CA GLY A 6 2.36 -0.83 -15.08
C GLY A 6 3.77 -0.30 -14.90
N GLU A 7 4.66 -0.56 -15.85
CA GLU A 7 6.05 -0.14 -15.77
C GLU A 7 6.35 1.01 -16.72
N HIS A 8 7.08 2.00 -16.21
CA HIS A 8 7.63 3.11 -16.95
C HIS A 8 9.07 3.32 -16.48
N VAL A 9 9.88 4.01 -17.25
CA VAL A 9 11.28 4.23 -16.87
C VAL A 9 11.36 4.95 -15.52
N GLY A 10 11.92 4.29 -14.51
CA GLY A 10 12.06 4.83 -13.16
C GLY A 10 10.78 4.89 -12.34
N GLU A 11 9.66 4.39 -12.88
CA GLU A 11 8.36 4.45 -12.22
C GLU A 11 7.64 3.12 -12.29
N LEU A 12 6.86 2.83 -11.24
CA LEU A 12 5.87 1.76 -11.27
C LEU A 12 4.51 2.38 -11.03
N GLU A 13 3.56 2.03 -11.86
CA GLU A 13 2.18 2.44 -11.68
C GLU A 13 1.42 1.31 -11.01
N LEU A 14 0.88 1.59 -9.83
CA LEU A 14 0.09 0.64 -9.08
C LEU A 14 -1.39 0.96 -9.28
N ARG A 15 -2.12 0.00 -9.83
CA ARG A 15 -3.56 0.10 -10.00
C ARG A 15 -4.23 -0.80 -8.99
N LEU A 16 -5.19 -0.23 -8.25
CA LEU A 16 -5.89 -0.92 -7.18
C LEU A 16 -7.37 -0.90 -7.46
N ASP A 17 -8.07 -1.96 -7.06
CA ASP A 17 -9.53 -2.00 -7.09
C ASP A 17 -10.08 -2.82 -5.93
N GLY A 18 -11.35 -2.63 -5.66
CA GLY A 18 -12.03 -3.41 -4.63
C GLY A 18 -13.53 -3.10 -4.60
N PRO A 19 -14.31 -3.96 -3.95
CA PRO A 19 -15.74 -3.75 -3.83
C PRO A 19 -16.12 -2.57 -2.94
N ASP A 20 -15.23 -2.17 -2.03
CA ASP A 20 -15.40 -1.00 -1.18
C ASP A 20 -14.05 -0.30 -0.99
N GLU A 21 -14.09 0.85 -0.33
CA GLU A 21 -12.88 1.65 -0.11
C GLU A 21 -11.86 0.91 0.75
N ARG A 22 -12.31 0.22 1.78
CA ARG A 22 -11.45 -0.56 2.67
C ARG A 22 -10.64 -1.59 1.89
N ALA A 23 -11.29 -2.29 0.95
CA ALA A 23 -10.63 -3.30 0.13
C ALA A 23 -9.49 -2.71 -0.71
N VAL A 24 -9.60 -1.46 -1.14
CA VAL A 24 -8.52 -0.78 -1.88
C VAL A 24 -7.29 -0.62 -1.00
N PHE A 25 -7.46 -0.19 0.25
CA PHE A 25 -6.34 -0.06 1.19
C PHE A 25 -5.73 -1.42 1.54
N GLU A 26 -6.54 -2.46 1.65
CA GLU A 26 -6.07 -3.83 1.88
C GLU A 26 -5.29 -4.35 0.67
N SER A 27 -5.77 -4.09 -0.54
CA SER A 27 -5.09 -4.49 -1.77
C SER A 27 -3.72 -3.83 -1.90
N ALA A 28 -3.57 -2.61 -1.39
CA ALA A 28 -2.28 -1.92 -1.38
C ALA A 28 -1.26 -2.68 -0.54
N VAL A 29 -1.66 -3.24 0.60
CA VAL A 29 -0.79 -4.06 1.43
C VAL A 29 -0.37 -5.33 0.68
N ALA A 30 -1.31 -5.99 0.01
CA ALA A 30 -1.00 -7.17 -0.79
C ALA A 30 -0.04 -6.86 -1.93
N ALA A 31 -0.22 -5.72 -2.60
CA ALA A 31 0.68 -5.29 -3.67
C ALA A 31 2.10 -5.05 -3.15
N PHE A 32 2.23 -4.43 -1.98
CA PHE A 32 3.54 -4.19 -1.37
C PHE A 32 4.18 -5.47 -0.84
N ALA A 33 3.38 -6.44 -0.41
CA ALA A 33 3.90 -7.77 -0.07
C ALA A 33 4.59 -8.42 -1.26
N GLU A 34 4.00 -8.30 -2.44
CA GLU A 34 4.60 -8.81 -3.68
C GLU A 34 5.84 -7.99 -4.07
N LEU A 35 5.74 -6.67 -4.07
CA LEU A 35 6.82 -5.80 -4.53
C LEU A 35 8.06 -5.91 -3.65
N LEU A 36 7.89 -5.91 -2.35
CA LEU A 36 8.99 -5.89 -1.38
C LEU A 36 9.45 -7.29 -0.98
N GLY A 37 8.63 -8.30 -1.22
CA GLY A 37 8.93 -9.67 -0.86
C GLY A 37 9.85 -10.37 -1.84
N ASP A 38 10.28 -11.55 -1.45
CA ASP A 38 11.19 -12.39 -2.24
C ASP A 38 10.46 -13.47 -3.06
N GLY A 39 9.12 -13.41 -3.09
CA GLY A 39 8.30 -14.39 -3.78
C GLY A 39 8.00 -15.65 -2.97
N GLY A 40 8.57 -15.79 -1.79
CA GLY A 40 8.30 -16.90 -0.89
C GLY A 40 7.14 -16.60 0.06
N GLU A 41 6.70 -17.64 0.76
CA GLU A 41 5.71 -17.48 1.82
C GLU A 41 6.44 -17.25 3.14
N HIS A 42 5.92 -16.31 3.91
CA HIS A 42 6.48 -15.96 5.21
C HIS A 42 5.37 -15.82 6.23
N ASP A 43 5.63 -16.30 7.44
CA ASP A 43 4.74 -16.06 8.57
C ASP A 43 4.91 -14.63 9.09
N VAL A 44 3.86 -14.12 9.70
CA VAL A 44 3.95 -12.85 10.40
C VAL A 44 4.83 -13.02 11.64
N ARG A 45 5.87 -12.20 11.72
CA ARG A 45 6.83 -12.22 12.82
C ARG A 45 6.68 -11.03 13.75
N GLU A 46 6.16 -9.94 13.23
CA GLU A 46 5.96 -8.73 14.02
C GLU A 46 4.81 -7.91 13.45
N TRP A 47 4.26 -7.04 14.30
CA TRP A 47 3.14 -6.18 13.96
C TRP A 47 3.50 -4.74 14.26
N PHE A 48 3.13 -3.85 13.37
CA PHE A 48 3.26 -2.41 13.57
C PHE A 48 1.88 -1.77 13.56
N ASP A 49 1.68 -0.79 14.45
CA ASP A 49 0.52 0.08 14.39
C ASP A 49 0.83 1.15 13.35
N VAL A 50 0.00 1.22 12.32
CA VAL A 50 0.20 2.15 11.22
C VAL A 50 -0.99 3.09 11.16
N ALA A 51 -0.72 4.39 11.06
CA ALA A 51 -1.75 5.41 10.97
C ALA A 51 -1.34 6.43 9.91
N ALA A 52 -2.34 6.96 9.21
CA ALA A 52 -2.13 8.00 8.21
C ALA A 52 -3.33 8.93 8.16
N ASP A 53 -3.08 10.17 7.74
CA ASP A 53 -4.11 11.18 7.57
C ASP A 53 -4.01 11.77 6.16
N GLY A 54 -5.14 12.19 5.62
CA GLY A 54 -5.18 12.83 4.31
C GLY A 54 -6.47 13.59 4.09
N GLY A 55 -6.42 14.67 3.31
CA GLY A 55 -7.56 15.54 3.06
C GLY A 55 -8.65 14.92 2.20
N ASP A 56 -8.30 13.96 1.36
CA ASP A 56 -9.24 13.19 0.56
C ASP A 56 -8.76 11.73 0.47
N ARG A 57 -9.54 10.88 -0.16
CA ARG A 57 -9.22 9.45 -0.25
C ARG A 57 -7.93 9.18 -1.02
N ALA A 58 -7.69 9.92 -2.09
CA ALA A 58 -6.46 9.74 -2.88
C ALA A 58 -5.22 10.10 -2.06
N THR A 59 -5.25 11.23 -1.39
CA THR A 59 -4.16 11.68 -0.53
C THR A 59 -3.97 10.73 0.66
N LEU A 60 -5.08 10.23 1.23
CA LEU A 60 -5.02 9.27 2.33
C LEU A 60 -4.34 7.97 1.88
N LEU A 61 -4.67 7.48 0.69
CA LEU A 61 -4.02 6.28 0.14
C LEU A 61 -2.53 6.50 -0.06
N ALA A 62 -2.13 7.66 -0.60
CA ALA A 62 -0.71 7.98 -0.76
C ALA A 62 0.00 8.01 0.60
N ALA A 63 -0.61 8.61 1.61
CA ALA A 63 -0.04 8.66 2.96
C ALA A 63 0.07 7.26 3.59
N TRP A 64 -0.91 6.39 3.36
CA TRP A 64 -0.89 5.00 3.80
C TRP A 64 0.30 4.25 3.19
N LEU A 65 0.51 4.41 1.88
CA LEU A 65 1.63 3.79 1.19
C LEU A 65 2.97 4.36 1.64
N GLU A 66 3.04 5.66 1.92
CA GLU A 66 4.26 6.28 2.44
C GLU A 66 4.67 5.68 3.78
N GLU A 67 3.71 5.34 4.63
CA GLU A 67 3.99 4.66 5.89
C GLU A 67 4.58 3.26 5.66
N LEU A 68 4.07 2.52 4.68
CA LEU A 68 4.61 1.21 4.33
C LEU A 68 6.03 1.34 3.76
N VAL A 69 6.28 2.35 2.94
CA VAL A 69 7.63 2.65 2.42
C VAL A 69 8.58 2.96 3.58
N PHE A 70 8.14 3.77 4.54
CA PHE A 70 8.93 4.12 5.70
C PHE A 70 9.35 2.86 6.51
N LEU A 71 8.41 1.96 6.74
CA LEU A 71 8.71 0.73 7.47
C LEU A 71 9.71 -0.15 6.71
N ALA A 72 9.60 -0.20 5.39
CA ALA A 72 10.55 -0.95 4.57
C ALA A 72 11.95 -0.35 4.67
N GLU A 73 12.07 0.96 4.60
CA GLU A 73 13.36 1.65 4.69
C GLU A 73 14.00 1.54 6.06
N GLN A 74 13.22 1.76 7.12
CA GLN A 74 13.76 1.84 8.48
C GLN A 74 13.99 0.48 9.11
N HIS A 75 13.19 -0.52 8.77
CA HIS A 75 13.20 -1.82 9.45
C HIS A 75 13.39 -3.00 8.50
N GLY A 76 13.54 -2.75 7.21
CA GLY A 76 13.53 -3.84 6.23
C GLY A 76 12.23 -4.61 6.24
N PHE A 77 11.13 -3.96 6.65
CA PHE A 77 9.86 -4.64 6.89
C PHE A 77 9.13 -4.92 5.58
N VAL A 78 8.68 -6.17 5.43
CA VAL A 78 7.85 -6.60 4.32
C VAL A 78 6.46 -6.92 4.87
N PRO A 79 5.43 -6.18 4.47
CA PRO A 79 4.07 -6.43 4.97
C PRO A 79 3.50 -7.71 4.36
N VAL A 80 2.72 -8.44 5.15
CA VAL A 80 2.09 -9.69 4.74
C VAL A 80 0.58 -9.65 4.99
N ALA A 81 0.17 -9.01 6.07
CA ALA A 81 -1.22 -9.01 6.52
C ALA A 81 -1.61 -7.69 7.15
N VAL A 82 -2.91 -7.43 7.18
CA VAL A 82 -3.45 -6.25 7.85
C VAL A 82 -4.63 -6.68 8.73
N GLN A 83 -4.71 -6.10 9.93
CA GLN A 83 -5.78 -6.36 10.90
C GLN A 83 -6.27 -5.05 11.52
N ASP A 84 -7.48 -5.11 12.04
CA ASP A 84 -8.05 -4.04 12.87
C ASP A 84 -8.05 -2.68 12.18
N MET A 85 -8.39 -2.69 10.90
CA MET A 85 -8.44 -1.45 10.12
C MET A 85 -9.64 -0.61 10.50
N THR A 86 -9.38 0.63 10.87
CA THR A 86 -10.39 1.66 11.06
C THR A 86 -10.18 2.72 10.00
N LEU A 87 -11.13 2.83 9.09
CA LEU A 87 -11.08 3.79 7.99
C LEU A 87 -12.15 4.84 8.22
N GLU A 88 -11.72 6.09 8.38
CA GLU A 88 -12.59 7.25 8.56
C GLU A 88 -12.43 8.20 7.39
N ASP A 89 -13.13 9.34 7.40
CA ASP A 89 -13.12 10.27 6.26
C ASP A 89 -11.73 10.77 5.91
N ALA A 90 -10.92 11.08 6.92
CA ALA A 90 -9.62 11.70 6.73
C ALA A 90 -8.47 10.92 7.40
N SER A 91 -8.74 9.70 7.85
CA SER A 91 -7.71 8.93 8.55
C SER A 91 -7.87 7.43 8.36
N ILE A 92 -6.78 6.73 8.52
CA ILE A 92 -6.76 5.27 8.55
C ILE A 92 -5.82 4.82 9.66
N ARG A 93 -6.22 3.77 10.36
CA ARG A 93 -5.39 3.07 11.34
C ARG A 93 -5.54 1.59 11.12
N ALA A 94 -4.46 0.86 11.26
CA ALA A 94 -4.50 -0.59 11.21
C ALA A 94 -3.26 -1.17 11.85
N ARG A 95 -3.30 -2.46 12.13
CA ARG A 95 -2.11 -3.22 12.46
C ARG A 95 -1.64 -3.91 11.20
N VAL A 96 -0.39 -3.70 10.84
CA VAL A 96 0.23 -4.34 9.68
C VAL A 96 1.26 -5.34 10.18
N GLY A 97 1.07 -6.58 9.80
CA GLY A 97 1.95 -7.67 10.18
C GLY A 97 2.83 -8.10 9.02
N GLY A 98 4.02 -8.54 9.34
CA GLY A 98 4.96 -8.99 8.35
C GLY A 98 6.24 -9.50 8.97
N TYR A 99 7.32 -9.38 8.25
CA TYR A 99 8.62 -9.84 8.69
C TYR A 99 9.70 -8.84 8.25
N SER A 100 10.84 -8.86 8.92
CA SER A 100 11.99 -8.05 8.53
C SER A 100 12.94 -8.88 7.68
N GLY A 101 13.50 -8.27 6.66
CA GLY A 101 14.41 -8.92 5.74
C GLY A 101 15.20 -7.87 4.97
N GLU A 102 15.68 -8.27 3.81
CA GLU A 102 16.35 -7.37 2.88
C GLU A 102 15.48 -7.29 1.62
N PRO A 103 14.54 -6.36 1.55
CA PRO A 103 13.70 -6.23 0.36
C PRO A 103 14.57 -6.08 -0.88
N PRO A 104 14.35 -6.90 -1.94
CA PRO A 104 15.16 -6.81 -3.15
C PRO A 104 14.94 -5.49 -3.89
N HIS A 105 13.81 -4.85 -3.65
CA HIS A 105 13.48 -3.56 -4.26
C HIS A 105 12.94 -2.62 -3.18
N LEU A 106 13.37 -1.38 -3.23
CA LEU A 106 12.84 -0.34 -2.37
C LEU A 106 12.16 0.72 -3.22
N VAL A 107 11.09 1.27 -2.69
CA VAL A 107 10.38 2.39 -3.28
C VAL A 107 11.05 3.66 -2.78
N LYS A 108 11.47 4.54 -3.68
CA LYS A 108 12.10 5.82 -3.31
C LYS A 108 11.07 6.81 -2.80
N ALA A 109 9.91 6.85 -3.44
CA ALA A 109 8.86 7.79 -3.08
C ALA A 109 7.52 7.35 -3.64
N VAL A 110 6.45 7.77 -2.97
CA VAL A 110 5.09 7.73 -3.50
C VAL A 110 4.85 9.09 -4.15
N THR A 111 4.50 9.12 -5.43
CA THR A 111 4.29 10.37 -6.14
C THR A 111 2.81 10.70 -6.23
N TYR A 112 2.48 11.97 -6.45
CA TYR A 112 1.11 12.40 -6.64
C TYR A 112 0.74 12.53 -8.12
N HIS A 113 1.66 12.12 -8.99
CA HIS A 113 1.43 12.12 -10.42
C HIS A 113 0.37 11.06 -10.75
N ARG A 114 -0.70 11.47 -11.42
CA ARG A 114 -1.83 10.61 -11.76
C ARG A 114 -2.49 9.90 -10.57
N LEU A 115 -2.35 10.44 -9.39
CA LEU A 115 -2.98 9.90 -8.19
C LEU A 115 -4.50 10.03 -8.31
N SER A 116 -5.23 8.93 -8.12
CA SER A 116 -6.68 8.94 -8.17
C SER A 116 -7.30 7.91 -7.24
N PHE A 117 -8.53 8.16 -6.84
CA PHE A 117 -9.32 7.24 -6.03
C PHE A 117 -10.78 7.58 -6.31
N ALA A 118 -11.50 6.70 -6.96
CA ALA A 118 -12.85 7.00 -7.45
C ALA A 118 -13.73 5.75 -7.55
N PRO A 119 -15.05 5.93 -7.49
CA PRO A 119 -15.98 4.83 -7.76
C PRO A 119 -15.84 4.33 -9.20
N ASP A 120 -16.00 3.04 -9.39
CA ASP A 120 -15.92 2.42 -10.70
C ASP A 120 -16.72 1.11 -10.71
N ASN A 121 -17.70 1.00 -11.58
CA ASN A 121 -18.51 -0.22 -11.81
C ASN A 121 -19.05 -0.87 -10.52
N GLY A 122 -19.57 -0.06 -9.62
CA GLY A 122 -20.13 -0.57 -8.37
C GLY A 122 -19.12 -0.83 -7.27
N GLY A 123 -17.84 -0.62 -7.56
CA GLY A 123 -16.76 -0.71 -6.61
C GLY A 123 -15.93 0.57 -6.60
N TRP A 124 -14.65 0.41 -6.33
CA TRP A 124 -13.70 1.53 -6.24
C TRP A 124 -12.41 1.19 -6.97
N ARG A 125 -11.79 2.21 -7.51
CA ARG A 125 -10.51 2.09 -8.21
C ARG A 125 -9.59 3.22 -7.78
N ALA A 126 -8.31 2.89 -7.68
CA ALA A 126 -7.27 3.86 -7.35
C ALA A 126 -6.03 3.65 -8.21
N ASN A 127 -5.27 4.72 -8.38
CA ASN A 127 -4.03 4.69 -9.13
C ASN A 127 -2.97 5.46 -8.37
N VAL A 128 -1.80 4.86 -8.21
CA VAL A 128 -0.67 5.49 -7.51
C VAL A 128 0.60 5.22 -8.32
N VAL A 129 1.43 6.23 -8.50
CA VAL A 129 2.72 6.07 -9.16
C VAL A 129 3.83 6.09 -8.11
N LEU A 130 4.68 5.08 -8.17
CA LEU A 130 5.82 4.94 -7.27
C LEU A 130 7.10 5.24 -8.03
N ASP A 131 7.99 5.98 -7.38
CA ASP A 131 9.33 6.24 -7.89
C ASP A 131 10.27 5.15 -7.37
N VAL A 132 10.91 4.45 -8.26
CA VAL A 132 11.74 3.29 -7.91
C VAL A 132 13.19 3.40 -8.40
#